data_0107e413d2d9da24c54e32ea80955aa6
#
_entry.id   0107e413d2d9da24c54e32ea80955aa6
#
_cell.length_a   1.000
_cell.length_b   1.000
_cell.length_c   1.000
_cell.angle_alpha   90.00
_cell.angle_beta   90.00
_cell.angle_gamma   90.00
#
_symmetry.space_group_name_H-M   'P 1'
#
loop_
_entity.id
_entity.type
_entity.pdbx_description
1 polymer ?
#
loop_
_entity_poly.entity_id
_entity_poly.type
_entity_poly.pdbx_seq_one_letter_code
_entity_poly.pdbx_strand_id
1 'polypeptide(L)'
;MADVDSHLAGGSLVSRGFYSIVRNILVFLCLVVTRVRVVDRHKVPASGAFILAPIHRSNIDSPLASAVTRRRMRFMGKDSLWKVRPVGWVLSALGGFPVSRGTADREALKRCVAVLDSGEPLVLFPEGTRQSGPKVHPLFDGAAYVAVKAGVPIIPVGIGGSERVMPK
;
A
#
# COMPACT_ATOMS: atom_id res chain seq x y z
N MET A 1 3.58 -19.39 12.20
CA MET A 1 2.54 -18.35 12.30
C MET A 1 3.24 -17.02 12.35
N ALA A 2 3.01 -16.11 11.38
CA ALA A 2 3.48 -14.74 11.52
C ALA A 2 2.67 -14.10 12.65
N ASP A 3 3.37 -13.51 13.62
CA ASP A 3 2.78 -12.93 14.82
C ASP A 3 1.72 -11.87 14.43
N VAL A 4 0.57 -11.90 15.12
CA VAL A 4 -0.55 -10.99 14.83
C VAL A 4 -0.11 -9.52 14.95
N ASP A 5 0.87 -9.24 15.79
CA ASP A 5 1.41 -7.90 16.01
C ASP A 5 2.32 -7.40 14.87
N SER A 6 2.69 -8.27 13.92
CA SER A 6 3.57 -7.88 12.82
C SER A 6 2.97 -6.82 11.88
N HIS A 7 1.62 -6.68 11.82
CA HIS A 7 0.94 -5.68 10.99
C HIS A 7 1.13 -4.24 11.50
N LEU A 8 1.43 -4.08 12.81
CA LEU A 8 1.77 -2.79 13.41
C LEU A 8 3.29 -2.58 13.56
N ALA A 9 4.10 -3.57 13.12
CA ALA A 9 5.54 -3.48 13.20
C ALA A 9 6.08 -2.23 12.49
N GLY A 10 7.22 -1.74 12.94
CA GLY A 10 7.86 -0.56 12.37
C GLY A 10 7.25 0.77 12.86
N GLY A 11 6.48 0.79 13.94
CA GLY A 11 5.93 2.01 14.57
C GLY A 11 6.96 2.88 15.31
N SER A 12 8.16 2.38 15.57
CA SER A 12 9.20 3.13 16.29
C SER A 12 9.66 4.39 15.52
N LEU A 13 10.21 5.37 16.24
CA LEU A 13 10.74 6.59 15.63
C LEU A 13 11.84 6.30 14.60
N VAL A 14 12.69 5.30 14.87
CA VAL A 14 13.75 4.85 13.95
C VAL A 14 13.15 4.30 12.67
N SER A 15 12.13 3.43 12.77
CA SER A 15 11.45 2.88 11.60
C SER A 15 10.71 3.96 10.79
N ARG A 16 10.13 4.95 11.46
CA ARG A 16 9.47 6.10 10.81
C ARG A 16 10.48 6.97 10.05
N GLY A 17 11.65 7.23 10.65
CA GLY A 17 12.76 7.92 9.99
C GLY A 17 13.26 7.16 8.78
N PHE A 18 13.53 5.86 8.93
CA PHE A 18 13.93 4.97 7.85
C PHE A 18 12.91 4.94 6.71
N TYR A 19 11.62 4.78 7.03
CA TYR A 19 10.54 4.86 6.05
C TYR A 19 10.60 6.17 5.26
N SER A 20 10.72 7.31 5.95
CA SER A 20 10.74 8.63 5.31
C SER A 20 11.91 8.78 4.34
N ILE A 21 13.09 8.32 4.72
CA ILE A 21 14.30 8.37 3.89
C ILE A 21 14.10 7.48 2.65
N VAL A 22 13.77 6.21 2.84
CA VAL A 22 13.62 5.26 1.73
C VAL A 22 12.47 5.67 0.80
N ARG A 23 11.33 6.08 1.37
CA ARG A 23 10.20 6.60 0.58
C ARG A 23 10.64 7.80 -0.28
N ASN A 24 11.34 8.77 0.32
CA ASN A 24 11.76 9.97 -0.43
C ASN A 24 12.74 9.63 -1.55
N ILE A 25 13.67 8.72 -1.32
CA ILE A 25 14.58 8.20 -2.35
C ILE A 25 13.79 7.52 -3.47
N LEU A 26 12.89 6.58 -3.14
CA LEU A 26 12.08 5.86 -4.13
C LEU A 26 11.19 6.80 -4.93
N VAL A 27 10.51 7.74 -4.26
CA VAL A 27 9.67 8.74 -4.94
C VAL A 27 10.52 9.64 -5.84
N PHE A 28 11.68 10.09 -5.37
CA PHE A 28 12.60 10.89 -6.19
C PHE A 28 13.06 10.12 -7.43
N LEU A 29 13.50 8.87 -7.28
CA LEU A 29 13.88 8.02 -8.40
C LEU A 29 12.72 7.82 -9.38
N CYS A 30 11.52 7.55 -8.88
CA CYS A 30 10.32 7.46 -9.73
C CYS A 30 10.06 8.78 -10.48
N LEU A 31 10.13 9.92 -9.81
CA LEU A 31 9.92 11.23 -10.44
C LEU A 31 10.95 11.52 -11.55
N VAL A 32 12.22 11.20 -11.30
CA VAL A 32 13.31 11.43 -12.28
C VAL A 32 13.17 10.48 -13.47
N VAL A 33 12.96 9.18 -13.22
CA VAL A 33 12.93 8.16 -14.28
C VAL A 33 11.62 8.22 -15.09
N THR A 34 10.48 8.46 -14.40
CA THR A 34 9.16 8.32 -15.05
C THR A 34 8.47 9.65 -15.33
N ARG A 35 9.03 10.78 -14.89
CA ARG A 35 8.42 12.13 -15.01
C ARG A 35 6.98 12.17 -14.47
N VAL A 36 6.71 11.43 -13.39
CA VAL A 36 5.38 11.32 -12.79
C VAL A 36 4.82 12.69 -12.40
N ARG A 37 3.55 12.91 -12.73
CA ARG A 37 2.75 14.04 -12.22
C ARG A 37 1.71 13.50 -11.25
N VAL A 38 1.68 14.04 -10.04
CA VAL A 38 0.60 13.76 -9.07
C VAL A 38 -0.42 14.87 -9.18
N VAL A 39 -1.61 14.52 -9.65
CA VAL A 39 -2.75 15.45 -9.81
C VAL A 39 -3.65 15.29 -8.58
N ASP A 40 -4.32 16.38 -8.19
CA ASP A 40 -5.33 16.39 -7.11
C ASP A 40 -4.83 15.89 -5.73
N ARG A 41 -3.54 16.05 -5.44
CA ARG A 41 -2.96 15.66 -4.15
C ARG A 41 -3.72 16.23 -2.94
N HIS A 42 -4.34 17.41 -3.09
CA HIS A 42 -5.11 18.06 -2.03
C HIS A 42 -6.36 17.29 -1.61
N LYS A 43 -6.83 16.36 -2.44
CA LYS A 43 -7.97 15.47 -2.12
C LYS A 43 -7.60 14.32 -1.18
N VAL A 44 -6.30 14.08 -0.96
CA VAL A 44 -5.83 13.04 -0.05
C VAL A 44 -5.85 13.57 1.39
N PRO A 45 -6.50 12.91 2.35
CA PRO A 45 -6.62 13.40 3.71
C PRO A 45 -5.26 13.66 4.38
N ALA A 46 -5.10 14.85 4.95
CA ALA A 46 -3.88 15.24 5.66
C ALA A 46 -3.75 14.55 7.04
N SER A 47 -4.86 14.12 7.63
CA SER A 47 -4.93 13.44 8.93
C SER A 47 -5.97 12.30 8.90
N GLY A 48 -5.99 11.47 9.93
CA GLY A 48 -6.91 10.34 10.05
C GLY A 48 -6.56 9.18 9.11
N ALA A 49 -7.18 8.02 9.32
CA ALA A 49 -7.03 6.86 8.47
C ALA A 49 -7.84 7.01 7.18
N PHE A 50 -7.36 6.40 6.10
CA PHE A 50 -8.09 6.24 4.84
C PHE A 50 -7.54 5.05 4.07
N ILE A 51 -8.29 4.55 3.12
CA ILE A 51 -7.81 3.56 2.15
C ILE A 51 -7.45 4.29 0.86
N LEU A 52 -6.20 4.14 0.41
CA LEU A 52 -5.80 4.51 -0.93
C LEU A 52 -6.02 3.30 -1.84
N ALA A 53 -6.83 3.45 -2.87
CA ALA A 53 -7.25 2.36 -3.76
C ALA A 53 -6.74 2.59 -5.19
N PRO A 54 -5.45 2.32 -5.47
CA PRO A 54 -4.90 2.48 -6.83
C PRO A 54 -5.24 1.28 -7.71
N ILE A 55 -5.30 1.50 -9.03
CA ILE A 55 -5.23 0.42 -10.02
C ILE A 55 -3.84 -0.22 -10.00
N HIS A 56 -3.73 -1.47 -10.47
CA HIS A 56 -2.47 -2.22 -10.37
C HIS A 56 -2.02 -2.76 -11.73
N ARG A 57 -0.97 -2.16 -12.29
CA ARG A 57 -0.41 -2.51 -13.61
C ARG A 57 1.06 -2.92 -13.56
N SER A 58 1.79 -2.47 -12.52
CA SER A 58 3.24 -2.55 -12.49
C SER A 58 3.77 -2.82 -11.09
N ASN A 59 5.01 -3.31 -11.01
CA ASN A 59 5.72 -3.44 -9.74
C ASN A 59 6.03 -2.07 -9.09
N ILE A 60 6.11 -0.99 -9.88
CA ILE A 60 6.37 0.36 -9.37
C ILE A 60 5.12 1.08 -8.86
N ASP A 61 3.92 0.48 -8.97
CA ASP A 61 2.69 1.13 -8.51
C ASP A 61 2.70 1.42 -7.00
N SER A 62 3.31 0.54 -6.20
CA SER A 62 3.42 0.76 -4.74
C SER A 62 4.28 1.98 -4.38
N PRO A 63 5.51 2.17 -4.91
CA PRO A 63 6.24 3.41 -4.72
C PRO A 63 5.54 4.62 -5.34
N LEU A 64 4.86 4.50 -6.48
CA LEU A 64 4.07 5.58 -7.08
C LEU A 64 2.88 5.96 -6.17
N ALA A 65 2.17 4.99 -5.60
CA ALA A 65 1.13 5.24 -4.61
C ALA A 65 1.69 6.03 -3.40
N SER A 66 2.93 5.74 -2.98
CA SER A 66 3.60 6.48 -1.90
C SER A 66 3.89 7.95 -2.25
N ALA A 67 3.85 8.34 -3.54
CA ALA A 67 4.08 9.73 -3.95
C ALA A 67 2.87 10.64 -3.71
N VAL A 68 1.66 10.10 -3.51
CA VAL A 68 0.44 10.92 -3.35
C VAL A 68 0.37 11.64 -2.00
N THR A 69 1.06 11.13 -0.97
CA THR A 69 1.11 11.76 0.36
C THR A 69 2.50 11.63 0.97
N ARG A 70 2.83 12.51 1.93
CA ARG A 70 4.04 12.38 2.77
C ARG A 70 3.82 11.51 3.99
N ARG A 71 2.57 11.14 4.26
CA ARG A 71 2.22 10.30 5.41
C ARG A 71 2.75 8.89 5.19
N ARG A 72 3.12 8.22 6.26
CA ARG A 72 3.42 6.80 6.23
C ARG A 72 2.16 6.04 5.87
N MET A 73 2.26 5.14 4.91
CA MET A 73 1.17 4.25 4.52
C MET A 73 1.54 2.80 4.76
N ARG A 74 0.55 1.98 5.04
CA ARG A 74 0.70 0.54 5.17
C ARG A 74 0.38 -0.16 3.86
N PHE A 75 1.07 -1.29 3.63
CA PHE A 75 0.92 -2.09 2.42
C PHE A 75 0.79 -3.56 2.77
N MET A 76 -0.11 -4.27 2.10
CA MET A 76 -0.16 -5.72 2.18
C MET A 76 0.88 -6.35 1.25
N GLY A 77 1.63 -7.31 1.76
CA GLY A 77 2.58 -8.10 0.98
C GLY A 77 2.37 -9.59 1.16
N LYS A 78 2.82 -10.39 0.18
CA LYS A 78 2.75 -11.85 0.28
C LYS A 78 3.59 -12.33 1.47
N ASP A 79 3.03 -13.16 2.33
CA ASP A 79 3.65 -13.73 3.54
C ASP A 79 5.02 -14.38 3.29
N SER A 80 5.19 -15.01 2.11
CA SER A 80 6.47 -15.63 1.74
C SER A 80 7.67 -14.68 1.73
N LEU A 81 7.45 -13.37 1.58
CA LEU A 81 8.51 -12.37 1.62
C LEU A 81 9.07 -12.19 3.04
N TRP A 82 8.28 -12.48 4.08
CA TRP A 82 8.72 -12.42 5.47
C TRP A 82 9.46 -13.68 5.95
N LYS A 83 9.51 -14.75 5.14
CA LYS A 83 10.32 -15.94 5.45
C LYS A 83 11.82 -15.63 5.47
N VAL A 84 12.26 -14.63 4.71
CA VAL A 84 13.64 -14.13 4.71
C VAL A 84 13.73 -12.98 5.73
N ARG A 85 14.28 -13.26 6.92
CA ARG A 85 14.29 -12.30 8.05
C ARG A 85 14.73 -10.86 7.70
N PRO A 86 15.86 -10.61 7.01
CA PRO A 86 16.26 -9.24 6.68
C PRO A 86 15.27 -8.56 5.72
N VAL A 87 14.69 -9.30 4.76
CA VAL A 87 13.66 -8.78 3.84
C VAL A 87 12.39 -8.45 4.62
N GLY A 88 11.93 -9.33 5.48
CA GLY A 88 10.76 -9.10 6.34
C GLY A 88 10.93 -7.89 7.24
N TRP A 89 12.11 -7.69 7.82
CA TRP A 89 12.41 -6.51 8.62
C TRP A 89 12.32 -5.21 7.79
N VAL A 90 12.95 -5.17 6.60
CA VAL A 90 12.90 -4.01 5.71
C VAL A 90 11.46 -3.71 5.30
N LEU A 91 10.70 -4.73 4.87
CA LEU A 91 9.32 -4.55 4.48
C LEU A 91 8.44 -4.02 5.62
N SER A 92 8.62 -4.55 6.84
CA SER A 92 7.90 -4.08 8.02
C SER A 92 8.28 -2.63 8.37
N ALA A 93 9.56 -2.28 8.30
CA ALA A 93 10.02 -0.91 8.49
C ALA A 93 9.42 0.05 7.44
N LEU A 94 9.22 -0.42 6.22
CA LEU A 94 8.54 0.30 5.14
C LEU A 94 7.00 0.28 5.24
N GLY A 95 6.44 -0.21 6.34
CA GLY A 95 5.00 -0.24 6.55
C GLY A 95 4.29 -1.43 5.93
N GLY A 96 5.03 -2.40 5.39
CA GLY A 96 4.47 -3.64 4.88
C GLY A 96 4.05 -4.58 6.00
N PHE A 97 3.01 -5.39 5.77
CA PHE A 97 2.64 -6.50 6.64
C PHE A 97 2.23 -7.73 5.84
N PRO A 98 2.48 -8.94 6.37
CA PRO A 98 2.25 -10.18 5.63
C PRO A 98 0.77 -10.53 5.57
N VAL A 99 0.34 -11.03 4.41
CA VAL A 99 -0.97 -11.65 4.21
C VAL A 99 -0.83 -12.92 3.37
N SER A 100 -1.61 -13.94 3.70
CA SER A 100 -1.68 -15.15 2.88
C SER A 100 -2.59 -14.90 1.68
N ARG A 101 -2.13 -15.25 0.47
CA ARG A 101 -2.92 -15.09 -0.75
C ARG A 101 -3.62 -16.40 -1.09
N GLY A 102 -4.83 -16.34 -1.62
CA GLY A 102 -5.52 -17.49 -2.22
C GLY A 102 -6.79 -17.97 -1.53
N THR A 103 -7.12 -17.44 -0.39
CA THR A 103 -8.44 -17.60 0.25
C THR A 103 -9.02 -16.23 0.58
N ALA A 104 -10.33 -16.14 0.78
CA ALA A 104 -10.93 -14.96 1.41
C ALA A 104 -10.35 -14.86 2.83
N ASP A 105 -9.16 -14.26 2.94
CA ASP A 105 -8.38 -14.26 4.16
C ASP A 105 -9.00 -13.25 5.14
N ARG A 106 -9.93 -13.76 5.96
CA ARG A 106 -10.57 -12.98 7.02
C ARG A 106 -9.55 -12.34 7.96
N GLU A 107 -8.42 -13.02 8.17
CA GLU A 107 -7.34 -12.49 9.01
C GLU A 107 -6.64 -11.30 8.33
N ALA A 108 -6.44 -11.34 7.01
CA ALA A 108 -5.95 -10.19 6.27
C ALA A 108 -6.89 -8.98 6.39
N LEU A 109 -8.21 -9.19 6.27
CA LEU A 109 -9.19 -8.12 6.43
C LEU A 109 -9.21 -7.56 7.86
N LYS A 110 -9.11 -8.41 8.89
CA LYS A 110 -8.99 -7.96 10.29
C LYS A 110 -7.72 -7.11 10.51
N ARG A 111 -6.59 -7.53 9.95
CA ARG A 111 -5.33 -6.76 10.03
C ARG A 111 -5.46 -5.40 9.33
N CYS A 112 -6.15 -5.35 8.20
CA CYS A 112 -6.44 -4.08 7.51
C CYS A 112 -7.26 -3.14 8.40
N VAL A 113 -8.32 -3.64 9.03
CA VAL A 113 -9.14 -2.86 9.98
C VAL A 113 -8.28 -2.38 11.15
N ALA A 114 -7.49 -3.25 11.78
CA ALA A 114 -6.63 -2.88 12.89
C ALA A 114 -5.60 -1.78 12.52
N VAL A 115 -5.05 -1.82 11.29
CA VAL A 115 -4.18 -0.76 10.77
C VAL A 115 -4.92 0.57 10.70
N LEU A 116 -6.15 0.58 10.17
CA LEU A 116 -6.96 1.80 10.04
C LEU A 116 -7.40 2.32 11.41
N ASP A 117 -7.76 1.44 12.34
CA ASP A 117 -8.09 1.79 13.73
C ASP A 117 -6.91 2.43 14.47
N SER A 118 -5.67 2.10 14.10
CA SER A 118 -4.47 2.77 14.61
C SER A 118 -4.24 4.17 14.03
N GLY A 119 -5.10 4.65 13.13
CA GLY A 119 -5.00 5.97 12.49
C GLY A 119 -4.04 6.03 11.30
N GLU A 120 -3.47 4.89 10.86
CA GLU A 120 -2.55 4.84 9.72
C GLU A 120 -3.30 4.58 8.40
N PRO A 121 -2.93 5.28 7.31
CA PRO A 121 -3.50 5.01 5.98
C PRO A 121 -3.04 3.66 5.44
N LEU A 122 -3.92 3.03 4.66
CA LEU A 122 -3.69 1.71 4.06
C LEU A 122 -3.80 1.79 2.54
N VAL A 123 -2.88 1.17 1.83
CA VAL A 123 -2.95 0.98 0.37
C VAL A 123 -3.51 -0.40 0.08
N LEU A 124 -4.65 -0.44 -0.61
CA LEU A 124 -5.29 -1.66 -1.09
C LEU A 124 -5.48 -1.55 -2.60
N PHE A 125 -4.95 -2.50 -3.34
CA PHE A 125 -5.19 -2.62 -4.78
C PHE A 125 -6.48 -3.41 -5.00
N PRO A 126 -7.61 -2.77 -5.38
CA PRO A 126 -8.91 -3.44 -5.40
C PRO A 126 -9.02 -4.50 -6.51
N GLU A 127 -8.14 -4.48 -7.50
CA GLU A 127 -8.05 -5.52 -8.53
C GLU A 127 -7.39 -6.83 -8.02
N GLY A 128 -6.86 -6.84 -6.79
CA GLY A 128 -6.26 -7.99 -6.11
C GLY A 128 -4.92 -8.46 -6.69
N THR A 129 -4.73 -8.33 -7.98
CA THR A 129 -3.50 -8.69 -8.69
C THR A 129 -3.15 -7.65 -9.73
N ARG A 130 -1.89 -7.67 -10.22
CA ARG A 130 -1.51 -6.82 -11.36
C ARG A 130 -2.24 -7.27 -12.61
N GLN A 131 -2.89 -6.32 -13.28
CA GLN A 131 -3.64 -6.49 -14.50
C GLN A 131 -2.86 -5.96 -15.69
N SER A 132 -3.30 -6.27 -16.90
CA SER A 132 -2.74 -5.79 -18.17
C SER A 132 -3.80 -5.06 -19.00
N GLY A 133 -3.35 -4.16 -19.87
CA GLY A 133 -4.22 -3.42 -20.78
C GLY A 133 -4.82 -2.14 -20.17
N PRO A 134 -5.57 -1.38 -21.00
CA PRO A 134 -6.01 -0.02 -20.65
C PRO A 134 -7.29 0.03 -19.79
N LYS A 135 -7.97 -1.10 -19.61
CA LYS A 135 -9.26 -1.14 -18.89
C LYS A 135 -9.04 -1.45 -17.40
N VAL A 136 -9.84 -0.84 -16.54
CA VAL A 136 -9.95 -1.24 -15.14
C VAL A 136 -10.70 -2.57 -15.11
N HIS A 137 -10.13 -3.56 -14.46
CA HIS A 137 -10.74 -4.88 -14.29
C HIS A 137 -11.75 -4.87 -13.13
N PRO A 138 -12.60 -5.92 -13.01
CA PRO A 138 -13.52 -6.03 -11.88
C PRO A 138 -12.79 -5.88 -10.56
N LEU A 139 -13.39 -5.10 -9.65
CA LEU A 139 -12.84 -4.79 -8.34
C LEU A 139 -13.41 -5.76 -7.30
N PHE A 140 -12.58 -6.24 -6.42
CA PHE A 140 -13.02 -7.04 -5.27
C PHE A 140 -13.59 -6.15 -4.16
N ASP A 141 -14.61 -6.65 -3.47
CA ASP A 141 -15.31 -5.94 -2.40
C ASP A 141 -14.47 -5.74 -1.12
N GLY A 142 -13.30 -6.37 -1.03
CA GLY A 142 -12.45 -6.34 0.17
C GLY A 142 -12.10 -4.93 0.65
N ALA A 143 -11.79 -4.01 -0.27
CA ALA A 143 -11.50 -2.62 0.09
C ALA A 143 -12.74 -1.90 0.62
N ALA A 144 -13.92 -2.12 0.01
CA ALA A 144 -15.19 -1.56 0.45
C ALA A 144 -15.60 -2.11 1.83
N TYR A 145 -15.48 -3.43 2.01
CA TYR A 145 -15.75 -4.07 3.29
C TYR A 145 -14.90 -3.48 4.44
N VAL A 146 -13.58 -3.36 4.21
CA VAL A 146 -12.65 -2.82 5.21
C VAL A 146 -12.96 -1.35 5.50
N ALA A 147 -13.28 -0.55 4.48
CA ALA A 147 -13.63 0.86 4.64
C ALA A 147 -14.88 1.04 5.51
N VAL A 148 -15.94 0.30 5.19
CA VAL A 148 -17.19 0.32 5.97
C VAL A 148 -16.95 -0.13 7.42
N LYS A 149 -16.18 -1.21 7.61
CA LYS A 149 -15.90 -1.76 8.93
C LYS A 149 -15.08 -0.81 9.81
N ALA A 150 -14.13 -0.09 9.23
CA ALA A 150 -13.28 0.87 9.93
C ALA A 150 -13.84 2.30 9.94
N GLY A 151 -14.93 2.58 9.24
CA GLY A 151 -15.55 3.92 9.17
C GLY A 151 -14.65 4.96 8.47
N VAL A 152 -13.88 4.56 7.46
CA VAL A 152 -12.89 5.43 6.79
C VAL A 152 -13.20 5.64 5.30
N PRO A 153 -12.79 6.77 4.70
CA PRO A 153 -12.99 7.01 3.28
C PRO A 153 -12.07 6.16 2.41
N ILE A 154 -12.53 5.85 1.19
CA ILE A 154 -11.72 5.29 0.10
C ILE A 154 -11.36 6.41 -0.87
N ILE A 155 -10.07 6.50 -1.19
CA ILE A 155 -9.51 7.44 -2.17
C ILE A 155 -9.07 6.66 -3.40
N PRO A 156 -9.86 6.66 -4.48
CA PRO A 156 -9.47 5.98 -5.72
C PRO A 156 -8.31 6.72 -6.40
N VAL A 157 -7.37 5.96 -6.95
CA VAL A 157 -6.19 6.51 -7.64
C VAL A 157 -6.00 5.84 -9.00
N GLY A 158 -6.02 6.64 -10.05
CA GLY A 158 -5.57 6.21 -11.38
C GLY A 158 -4.04 6.28 -11.47
N ILE A 159 -3.40 5.23 -11.96
CA ILE A 159 -1.97 5.22 -12.31
C ILE A 159 -1.88 4.93 -13.80
N GLY A 160 -1.36 5.87 -14.58
CA GLY A 160 -1.18 5.70 -16.03
C GLY A 160 0.29 5.60 -16.40
N GLY A 161 0.63 4.66 -17.31
CA GLY A 161 1.96 4.53 -17.90
C GLY A 161 2.99 3.76 -17.07
N SER A 162 2.67 3.30 -15.88
CA SER A 162 3.60 2.52 -15.05
C SER A 162 4.02 1.20 -15.72
N GLU A 163 3.13 0.59 -16.49
CA GLU A 163 3.36 -0.62 -17.27
C GLU A 163 4.39 -0.44 -18.39
N ARG A 164 4.61 0.79 -18.87
CA ARG A 164 5.64 1.09 -19.87
C ARG A 164 7.04 1.15 -19.26
N VAL A 165 7.12 1.51 -17.98
CA VAL A 165 8.40 1.62 -17.26
C VAL A 165 8.83 0.26 -16.73
N MET A 166 7.90 -0.49 -16.13
CA MET A 166 8.16 -1.82 -15.60
C MET A 166 6.90 -2.68 -15.80
N PRO A 167 6.81 -3.43 -16.90
CA PRO A 167 5.68 -4.32 -17.15
C PRO A 167 5.55 -5.41 -16.08
N LYS A 168 4.40 -6.09 -16.10
CA LYS A 168 4.04 -7.18 -15.18
C LYS A 168 5.05 -8.34 -15.25
#